data_2a2b8089e75cb2646b635b94e998125a
#
_entry.id   2a2b8089e75cb2646b635b94e998125a
#
_cell.length_a   1.000
_cell.length_b   1.000
_cell.length_c   1.000
_cell.angle_alpha   90.00
_cell.angle_beta   90.00
_cell.angle_gamma   90.00
#
_symmetry.space_group_name_H-M   'P 1'
#
loop_
_entity.id
_entity.type
_entity.pdbx_description
1 polymer ?
#
loop_
_entity_poly.entity_id
_entity_poly.type
_entity_poly.pdbx_seq_one_letter_code
_entity_poly.pdbx_strand_id
1 'polypeptide(L)'
;YTVDKIRIADANLYWQVSSSLVGSRTSADIVGKNGEVIVKSGKKIGQSAYDSMIAAGITEISVKIEDLTGAYTLGDLVNTSDGEVIAESNTELTAETIAKLIEAGIGSLEIFFPDKDDVGSTMSATVRKDAIKSSQEALIEIYRKMRPGDPPTLDTSQSLFHGMFFDARKFDFSRVGRLKFNIKMGRPERDRLEDPLLSPLDFFDVIDYVLKMKRVTGEQKTRDGRTIFYSDDDIDHLGNRRVRAVGELLENQFRLGLVRMERAIKEKMSIHTEMQTAMPRDLINAKPVTAAVREFFGSSQLSQFMDQTNPLSEITHKRRLSALGPGGLSRERAGFEVRDVHTTHYGRICPIETPEGPNIGLISSLSCFARINEFGFIESPYRKVVDGRLIDYVKIINPGDTQYKPGDHVPEEEAAQVNKQLGEGKKPATHEPYPFYQSAWEEDKYIIGQANIEVDANGRIIGERVNARQAGEFILATRDEVQFMDV
;
A
#
# COMPACT_ATOMS: atom_id res chain seq x y z
N TYR A 1 17.28 -9.04 7.53
CA TYR A 1 18.71 -9.02 7.19
C TYR A 1 19.09 -10.18 6.27
N THR A 2 20.15 -10.00 5.48
CA THR A 2 20.79 -11.10 4.75
C THR A 2 21.65 -11.88 5.74
N VAL A 3 21.44 -13.20 5.80
CA VAL A 3 22.14 -14.09 6.72
C VAL A 3 23.33 -14.74 6.00
N ASP A 4 24.49 -14.63 6.61
CA ASP A 4 25.72 -15.24 6.16
C ASP A 4 26.12 -16.39 7.09
N LYS A 5 26.73 -17.42 6.49
CA LYS A 5 27.25 -18.58 7.26
C LYS A 5 28.76 -18.55 7.27
N ILE A 6 29.30 -18.66 8.47
CA ILE A 6 30.74 -18.80 8.72
C ILE A 6 30.98 -20.21 9.26
N ARG A 7 31.85 -20.96 8.60
CA ARG A 7 32.32 -22.25 9.08
C ARG A 7 33.68 -22.07 9.78
N ILE A 8 33.83 -22.70 10.93
CA ILE A 8 35.07 -22.71 11.69
C ILE A 8 35.70 -24.12 11.57
N ALA A 9 36.92 -24.21 11.08
CA ALA A 9 37.67 -25.46 10.99
C ALA A 9 39.15 -25.19 11.18
N ASP A 10 39.82 -25.98 12.05
CA ASP A 10 41.25 -25.88 12.33
C ASP A 10 41.70 -24.44 12.66
N ALA A 11 40.91 -23.74 13.49
CA ALA A 11 41.10 -22.35 13.86
C ALA A 11 41.05 -21.33 12.72
N ASN A 12 40.61 -21.75 11.52
CA ASN A 12 40.40 -20.88 10.36
C ASN A 12 38.89 -20.62 10.16
N LEU A 13 38.59 -19.42 9.61
CA LEU A 13 37.25 -18.97 9.32
C LEU A 13 37.00 -19.05 7.81
N TYR A 14 35.88 -19.64 7.45
CA TYR A 14 35.45 -19.78 6.05
C TYR A 14 34.06 -19.16 5.90
N TRP A 15 33.96 -18.14 5.03
CA TRP A 15 32.68 -17.48 4.72
C TRP A 15 32.06 -18.14 3.51
N GLN A 16 30.85 -18.64 3.67
CA GLN A 16 30.09 -19.22 2.57
C GLN A 16 29.77 -18.14 1.52
N VAL A 17 30.02 -18.41 0.25
CA VAL A 17 29.79 -17.45 -0.85
C VAL A 17 28.30 -17.13 -0.97
N SER A 18 27.95 -15.88 -0.75
CA SER A 18 26.60 -15.34 -0.80
C SER A 18 26.60 -13.94 -1.45
N SER A 19 25.45 -13.43 -1.82
CA SER A 19 25.33 -12.09 -2.43
C SER A 19 25.78 -10.95 -1.51
N SER A 20 25.83 -11.16 -0.21
CA SER A 20 26.31 -10.18 0.78
C SER A 20 27.82 -9.88 0.68
N LEU A 21 28.57 -10.77 0.03
CA LEU A 21 29.98 -10.53 -0.26
C LEU A 21 30.23 -9.37 -1.22
N VAL A 22 29.23 -9.04 -2.06
CA VAL A 22 29.33 -7.90 -2.97
C VAL A 22 29.45 -6.61 -2.17
N GLY A 23 30.53 -5.88 -2.42
CA GLY A 23 30.84 -4.68 -1.65
C GLY A 23 31.77 -4.86 -0.46
N SER A 24 32.01 -6.10 -0.02
CA SER A 24 32.96 -6.45 1.05
C SER A 24 34.40 -6.45 0.53
N ARG A 25 35.37 -6.39 1.47
CA ARG A 25 36.79 -6.59 1.19
C ARG A 25 37.27 -7.81 1.93
N THR A 26 38.20 -8.55 1.36
CA THR A 26 38.80 -9.71 2.03
C THR A 26 40.26 -9.46 2.26
N SER A 27 40.81 -9.92 3.37
CA SER A 27 42.22 -9.83 3.73
C SER A 27 43.08 -10.92 3.05
N ALA A 28 42.45 -11.85 2.33
CA ALA A 28 43.11 -12.93 1.60
C ALA A 28 42.80 -12.86 0.09
N ASP A 29 43.70 -13.38 -0.73
CA ASP A 29 43.42 -13.52 -2.16
C ASP A 29 42.38 -14.61 -2.38
N ILE A 30 41.39 -14.33 -3.25
CA ILE A 30 40.39 -15.32 -3.67
C ILE A 30 40.90 -15.95 -4.97
N VAL A 31 41.21 -17.24 -4.90
CA VAL A 31 41.83 -17.99 -6.00
C VAL A 31 40.79 -19.01 -6.51
N GLY A 32 40.57 -19.05 -7.80
CA GLY A 32 39.77 -20.07 -8.47
C GLY A 32 40.42 -21.47 -8.47
N LYS A 33 39.66 -22.48 -8.74
CA LYS A 33 40.14 -23.90 -8.81
C LYS A 33 41.33 -24.10 -9.79
N ASN A 34 41.47 -23.20 -10.75
CA ASN A 34 42.55 -23.23 -11.75
C ASN A 34 43.79 -22.45 -11.34
N GLY A 35 43.87 -21.94 -10.10
CA GLY A 35 44.98 -21.11 -9.62
C GLY A 35 44.95 -19.66 -10.08
N GLU A 36 43.90 -19.22 -10.77
CA GLU A 36 43.70 -17.80 -11.16
C GLU A 36 43.18 -16.98 -10.00
N VAL A 37 43.80 -15.80 -9.76
CA VAL A 37 43.37 -14.88 -8.72
C VAL A 37 42.19 -14.07 -9.23
N ILE A 38 40.98 -14.36 -8.69
CA ILE A 38 39.73 -13.65 -9.03
C ILE A 38 39.69 -12.29 -8.35
N VAL A 39 40.05 -12.23 -7.06
CA VAL A 39 40.09 -10.98 -6.28
C VAL A 39 41.37 -10.97 -5.46
N LYS A 40 42.14 -9.88 -5.56
CA LYS A 40 43.35 -9.67 -4.74
C LYS A 40 42.95 -9.16 -3.34
N SER A 41 43.76 -9.56 -2.37
CA SER A 41 43.67 -9.07 -0.99
C SER A 41 43.48 -7.57 -0.92
N GLY A 42 42.61 -7.07 -0.04
CA GLY A 42 42.29 -5.66 0.16
C GLY A 42 41.42 -5.00 -0.90
N LYS A 43 41.13 -5.67 -2.02
CA LYS A 43 40.20 -5.14 -3.04
C LYS A 43 38.74 -5.44 -2.69
N LYS A 44 37.86 -4.54 -3.14
CA LYS A 44 36.43 -4.67 -2.99
C LYS A 44 35.91 -5.72 -3.97
N ILE A 45 35.07 -6.66 -3.50
CA ILE A 45 34.38 -7.64 -4.33
C ILE A 45 33.27 -6.94 -5.09
N GLY A 46 33.39 -6.84 -6.41
CA GLY A 46 32.33 -6.33 -7.28
C GLY A 46 31.38 -7.43 -7.73
N GLN A 47 30.27 -7.05 -8.37
CA GLN A 47 29.29 -8.02 -8.91
C GLN A 47 29.95 -8.99 -9.91
N SER A 48 30.76 -8.49 -10.83
CA SER A 48 31.48 -9.32 -11.80
C SER A 48 32.43 -10.34 -11.15
N ALA A 49 33.10 -9.97 -10.06
CA ALA A 49 33.95 -10.89 -9.30
C ALA A 49 33.13 -11.98 -8.59
N TYR A 50 32.00 -11.59 -8.02
CA TYR A 50 31.03 -12.52 -7.43
C TYR A 50 30.52 -13.53 -8.46
N ASP A 51 30.09 -13.08 -9.63
CA ASP A 51 29.63 -13.94 -10.73
C ASP A 51 30.75 -14.89 -11.18
N SER A 52 31.99 -14.41 -11.23
CA SER A 52 33.18 -15.24 -11.55
C SER A 52 33.45 -16.31 -10.48
N MET A 53 33.24 -16.00 -9.19
CA MET A 53 33.36 -16.96 -8.09
C MET A 53 32.31 -18.07 -8.21
N ILE A 54 31.06 -17.71 -8.51
CA ILE A 54 29.98 -18.69 -8.73
C ILE A 54 30.31 -19.59 -9.94
N ALA A 55 30.73 -18.98 -11.06
CA ALA A 55 31.12 -19.71 -12.28
C ALA A 55 32.30 -20.65 -12.04
N ALA A 56 33.27 -20.27 -11.20
CA ALA A 56 34.39 -21.11 -10.79
C ALA A 56 34.02 -22.18 -9.76
N GLY A 57 32.78 -22.22 -9.29
CA GLY A 57 32.27 -23.19 -8.31
C GLY A 57 32.93 -23.06 -6.94
N ILE A 58 33.27 -21.83 -6.52
CA ILE A 58 33.77 -21.53 -5.18
C ILE A 58 32.58 -21.44 -4.25
N THR A 59 32.54 -22.26 -3.23
CA THR A 59 31.45 -22.33 -2.23
C THR A 59 31.81 -21.58 -0.95
N GLU A 60 33.09 -21.47 -0.62
CA GLU A 60 33.59 -20.82 0.59
C GLU A 60 34.87 -20.05 0.29
N ILE A 61 35.08 -18.96 1.02
CA ILE A 61 36.32 -18.18 0.96
C ILE A 61 36.95 -18.13 2.36
N SER A 62 38.28 -18.22 2.45
CA SER A 62 39.00 -18.01 3.71
C SER A 62 38.99 -16.53 4.09
N VAL A 63 38.64 -16.24 5.33
CA VAL A 63 38.55 -14.86 5.84
C VAL A 63 39.26 -14.76 7.19
N LYS A 64 39.69 -13.55 7.54
CA LYS A 64 40.26 -13.23 8.83
C LYS A 64 39.20 -12.62 9.75
N ILE A 65 39.48 -12.56 11.04
CA ILE A 65 38.61 -11.93 12.04
C ILE A 65 38.30 -10.48 11.68
N GLU A 66 39.27 -9.76 11.12
CA GLU A 66 39.12 -8.36 10.70
C GLU A 66 38.06 -8.17 9.59
N ASP A 67 37.86 -9.19 8.74
CA ASP A 67 36.86 -9.16 7.67
C ASP A 67 35.42 -9.28 8.23
N LEU A 68 35.26 -9.76 9.47
CA LEU A 68 33.99 -9.91 10.18
C LEU A 68 33.66 -8.73 11.08
N THR A 69 34.43 -7.65 11.03
CA THR A 69 34.17 -6.44 11.82
C THR A 69 32.79 -5.86 11.48
N GLY A 70 31.99 -5.61 12.51
CA GLY A 70 30.60 -5.12 12.37
C GLY A 70 29.58 -6.23 12.06
N ALA A 71 29.97 -7.51 12.12
CA ALA A 71 29.05 -8.64 12.07
C ALA A 71 28.38 -8.86 13.44
N TYR A 72 27.14 -9.30 13.40
CA TYR A 72 26.33 -9.65 14.58
C TYR A 72 25.86 -11.10 14.48
N THR A 73 25.73 -11.75 15.64
CA THR A 73 25.19 -13.12 15.75
C THR A 73 23.70 -13.15 15.43
N LEU A 74 23.23 -14.14 14.66
CA LEU A 74 21.80 -14.31 14.39
C LEU A 74 21.08 -15.03 15.53
N GLY A 75 21.73 -16.01 16.17
CA GLY A 75 21.19 -16.80 17.27
C GLY A 75 22.15 -16.85 18.45
N ASP A 76 21.67 -17.40 19.56
CA ASP A 76 22.51 -17.65 20.74
C ASP A 76 23.55 -18.72 20.41
N LEU A 77 24.80 -18.43 20.71
CA LEU A 77 25.92 -19.34 20.53
C LEU A 77 26.22 -20.00 21.85
N VAL A 78 25.87 -21.28 21.95
CA VAL A 78 25.95 -22.08 23.17
C VAL A 78 27.06 -23.09 23.03
N ASN A 79 27.92 -23.19 24.06
CA ASN A 79 28.90 -24.24 24.17
C ASN A 79 28.18 -25.59 24.35
N THR A 80 28.39 -26.53 23.43
CA THR A 80 27.74 -27.85 23.44
C THR A 80 28.20 -28.76 24.58
N SER A 81 29.34 -28.46 25.24
CA SER A 81 29.93 -29.30 26.29
C SER A 81 29.40 -28.98 27.68
N ASP A 82 29.11 -27.73 28.00
CA ASP A 82 28.68 -27.27 29.31
C ASP A 82 27.37 -26.50 29.33
N GLY A 83 26.84 -26.14 28.13
CA GLY A 83 25.61 -25.39 28.02
C GLY A 83 25.72 -23.89 28.27
N GLU A 84 26.93 -23.36 28.45
CA GLU A 84 27.17 -21.94 28.68
C GLU A 84 26.92 -21.14 27.38
N VAL A 85 26.21 -20.01 27.50
CA VAL A 85 25.97 -19.09 26.36
C VAL A 85 27.22 -18.21 26.20
N ILE A 86 27.97 -18.44 25.10
CA ILE A 86 29.19 -17.68 24.79
C ILE A 86 28.82 -16.29 24.23
N ALA A 87 27.79 -16.22 23.40
CA ALA A 87 27.28 -14.97 22.90
C ALA A 87 25.75 -15.07 22.68
N GLU A 88 25.01 -14.08 23.16
CA GLU A 88 23.58 -13.96 22.90
C GLU A 88 23.34 -13.54 21.46
N SER A 89 22.14 -13.83 20.97
CA SER A 89 21.64 -13.35 19.69
C SER A 89 21.76 -11.81 19.58
N ASN A 90 22.05 -11.32 18.38
CA ASN A 90 22.22 -9.90 18.09
C ASN A 90 23.34 -9.21 18.88
N THR A 91 24.42 -9.94 19.18
CA THR A 91 25.64 -9.43 19.79
C THR A 91 26.71 -9.23 18.72
N GLU A 92 27.44 -8.13 18.79
CA GLU A 92 28.55 -7.86 17.86
C GLU A 92 29.69 -8.88 18.06
N LEU A 93 30.18 -9.43 16.96
CA LEU A 93 31.29 -10.37 16.96
C LEU A 93 32.60 -9.63 17.20
N THR A 94 33.19 -9.86 18.35
CA THR A 94 34.54 -9.37 18.69
C THR A 94 35.58 -10.47 18.49
N ALA A 95 36.84 -10.09 18.43
CA ALA A 95 37.95 -11.04 18.37
C ALA A 95 37.96 -12.00 19.55
N GLU A 96 37.59 -11.50 20.76
CA GLU A 96 37.49 -12.31 21.98
C GLU A 96 36.36 -13.34 21.89
N THR A 97 35.18 -12.94 21.33
CA THR A 97 34.05 -13.84 21.13
C THR A 97 34.42 -14.96 20.17
N ILE A 98 35.08 -14.61 19.05
CA ILE A 98 35.52 -15.60 18.03
C ILE A 98 36.54 -16.56 18.63
N ALA A 99 37.49 -16.09 19.43
CA ALA A 99 38.44 -16.95 20.12
C ALA A 99 37.76 -17.98 21.06
N LYS A 100 36.79 -17.54 21.86
CA LYS A 100 35.97 -18.41 22.72
C LYS A 100 35.16 -19.45 21.90
N LEU A 101 34.63 -19.05 20.73
CA LEU A 101 33.90 -19.95 19.83
C LEU A 101 34.80 -21.06 19.26
N ILE A 102 36.06 -20.73 18.94
CA ILE A 102 37.07 -21.67 18.48
C ILE A 102 37.43 -22.64 19.59
N GLU A 103 37.67 -22.14 20.82
CA GLU A 103 37.99 -22.95 22.02
C GLU A 103 36.84 -23.91 22.37
N ALA A 104 35.58 -23.46 22.23
CA ALA A 104 34.38 -24.26 22.46
C ALA A 104 34.08 -25.28 21.37
N GLY A 105 34.88 -25.28 20.28
CA GLY A 105 34.71 -26.24 19.19
C GLY A 105 33.45 -26.04 18.33
N ILE A 106 32.89 -24.84 18.29
CA ILE A 106 31.73 -24.53 17.46
C ILE A 106 32.12 -24.56 15.99
N GLY A 107 31.49 -25.43 15.20
CA GLY A 107 31.85 -25.67 13.80
C GLY A 107 31.26 -24.67 12.80
N SER A 108 30.18 -23.97 13.16
CA SER A 108 29.56 -22.96 12.30
C SER A 108 28.73 -21.96 13.07
N LEU A 109 28.60 -20.76 12.53
CA LEU A 109 27.75 -19.71 13.07
C LEU A 109 27.04 -18.94 11.93
N GLU A 110 25.87 -18.45 12.22
CA GLU A 110 25.12 -17.56 11.33
C GLU A 110 25.26 -16.12 11.81
N ILE A 111 25.59 -15.23 10.88
CA ILE A 111 25.86 -13.81 11.13
C ILE A 111 25.07 -12.93 10.17
N PHE A 112 24.96 -11.66 10.50
CA PHE A 112 24.46 -10.63 9.61
C PHE A 112 25.21 -9.31 9.82
N PHE A 113 25.18 -8.46 8.76
CA PHE A 113 25.81 -7.14 8.81
C PHE A 113 24.74 -6.05 8.72
N PRO A 114 24.32 -5.44 9.86
CA PRO A 114 23.23 -4.47 9.86
C PRO A 114 23.49 -3.25 8.96
N ASP A 115 24.73 -2.77 8.91
CA ASP A 115 25.06 -1.56 8.18
C ASP A 115 25.18 -1.76 6.65
N LYS A 116 25.34 -3.01 6.21
CA LYS A 116 25.39 -3.35 4.79
C LYS A 116 24.02 -3.66 4.19
N ASP A 117 23.01 -3.88 5.03
CA ASP A 117 21.66 -4.19 4.61
C ASP A 117 20.81 -2.91 4.42
N ASP A 118 19.84 -2.94 3.52
CA ASP A 118 18.92 -1.83 3.26
C ASP A 118 18.10 -1.42 4.49
N VAL A 119 17.84 -2.36 5.39
CA VAL A 119 17.16 -2.14 6.67
C VAL A 119 18.02 -1.32 7.64
N GLY A 120 19.35 -1.42 7.55
CA GLY A 120 20.29 -0.76 8.44
C GLY A 120 20.28 -1.27 9.87
N SER A 121 21.05 -0.62 10.74
CA SER A 121 21.21 -1.02 12.14
C SER A 121 19.98 -0.77 13.03
N THR A 122 18.93 -0.12 12.50
CA THR A 122 17.76 0.32 13.30
C THR A 122 17.05 -0.86 13.95
N MET A 123 16.76 -1.93 13.21
CA MET A 123 16.06 -3.10 13.75
C MET A 123 16.90 -3.81 14.83
N SER A 124 18.19 -4.05 14.55
CA SER A 124 19.13 -4.65 15.51
C SER A 124 19.22 -3.81 16.80
N ALA A 125 19.33 -2.49 16.67
CA ALA A 125 19.38 -1.59 17.84
C ALA A 125 18.05 -1.57 18.62
N THR A 126 16.91 -1.66 17.94
CA THR A 126 15.59 -1.72 18.58
C THR A 126 15.44 -3.01 19.39
N VAL A 127 15.79 -4.15 18.82
CA VAL A 127 15.72 -5.47 19.50
C VAL A 127 16.64 -5.50 20.71
N ARG A 128 17.84 -4.90 20.64
CA ARG A 128 18.75 -4.81 21.80
C ARG A 128 18.23 -3.95 22.93
N LYS A 129 17.47 -2.88 22.61
CA LYS A 129 16.87 -2.01 23.63
C LYS A 129 15.60 -2.59 24.24
N ASP A 130 14.99 -3.59 23.59
CA ASP A 130 13.79 -4.21 24.09
C ASP A 130 14.12 -5.12 25.29
N ALA A 131 13.51 -4.81 26.43
CA ALA A 131 13.65 -5.60 27.65
C ALA A 131 12.89 -6.94 27.57
N ILE A 132 11.99 -7.07 26.60
CA ILE A 132 11.10 -8.23 26.46
C ILE A 132 11.76 -9.30 25.59
N LYS A 133 11.89 -10.49 26.15
CA LYS A 133 12.59 -11.62 25.50
C LYS A 133 11.64 -12.69 24.95
N SER A 134 10.37 -12.71 25.36
CA SER A 134 9.42 -13.75 24.97
C SER A 134 8.12 -13.17 24.42
N SER A 135 7.45 -13.93 23.52
CA SER A 135 6.14 -13.55 22.97
C SER A 135 5.05 -13.45 24.04
N GLN A 136 5.16 -14.24 25.11
CA GLN A 136 4.20 -14.21 26.23
C GLN A 136 4.34 -12.92 27.04
N GLU A 137 5.58 -12.51 27.35
CA GLU A 137 5.84 -11.23 28.01
C GLU A 137 5.39 -10.05 27.16
N ALA A 138 5.62 -10.12 25.84
CA ALA A 138 5.17 -9.10 24.90
C ALA A 138 3.64 -8.91 24.94
N LEU A 139 2.87 -10.00 24.93
CA LEU A 139 1.42 -9.96 25.04
C LEU A 139 0.95 -9.31 26.34
N ILE A 140 1.58 -9.66 27.45
CA ILE A 140 1.28 -9.09 28.79
C ILE A 140 1.59 -7.59 28.81
N GLU A 141 2.71 -7.18 28.24
CA GLU A 141 3.09 -5.76 28.21
C GLU A 141 2.19 -4.94 27.29
N ILE A 142 1.79 -5.47 26.13
CA ILE A 142 0.79 -4.85 25.26
C ILE A 142 -0.53 -4.69 26.02
N TYR A 143 -0.96 -5.71 26.75
CA TYR A 143 -2.18 -5.63 27.54
C TYR A 143 -2.11 -4.53 28.61
N ARG A 144 -0.99 -4.42 29.35
CA ARG A 144 -0.79 -3.36 30.35
C ARG A 144 -0.90 -1.96 29.75
N LYS A 145 -0.31 -1.76 28.58
CA LYS A 145 -0.34 -0.46 27.90
C LYS A 145 -1.74 -0.11 27.36
N MET A 146 -2.48 -1.10 26.88
CA MET A 146 -3.83 -0.90 26.33
C MET A 146 -4.90 -0.78 27.40
N ARG A 147 -4.71 -1.44 28.56
CA ARG A 147 -5.63 -1.43 29.71
C ARG A 147 -4.88 -1.18 31.02
N PRO A 148 -4.46 0.06 31.26
CA PRO A 148 -3.78 0.41 32.51
C PRO A 148 -4.72 0.18 33.69
N GLY A 149 -4.23 -0.55 34.71
CA GLY A 149 -4.98 -0.82 35.95
C GLY A 149 -5.62 -2.22 36.01
N ASP A 150 -5.81 -2.90 34.90
CA ASP A 150 -6.31 -4.29 34.91
C ASP A 150 -5.15 -5.29 35.10
N PRO A 151 -5.28 -6.31 35.98
CA PRO A 151 -4.25 -7.34 36.10
C PRO A 151 -4.19 -8.20 34.84
N PRO A 152 -3.03 -8.30 34.18
CA PRO A 152 -2.88 -9.09 32.98
C PRO A 152 -2.81 -10.58 33.30
N THR A 153 -3.59 -11.40 32.61
CA THR A 153 -3.37 -12.84 32.51
C THR A 153 -2.97 -13.18 31.07
N LEU A 154 -2.31 -14.31 30.85
CA LEU A 154 -1.89 -14.69 29.51
C LEU A 154 -3.10 -14.83 28.56
N ASP A 155 -4.17 -15.50 29.02
CA ASP A 155 -5.38 -15.74 28.22
C ASP A 155 -6.11 -14.44 27.85
N THR A 156 -6.25 -13.51 28.81
CA THR A 156 -6.89 -12.20 28.54
C THR A 156 -6.05 -11.35 27.61
N SER A 157 -4.72 -11.41 27.74
CA SER A 157 -3.78 -10.67 26.89
C SER A 157 -3.81 -11.21 25.44
N GLN A 158 -3.80 -12.53 25.29
CA GLN A 158 -3.90 -13.18 23.98
C GLN A 158 -5.25 -12.90 23.31
N SER A 159 -6.35 -13.00 24.06
CA SER A 159 -7.70 -12.69 23.57
C SER A 159 -7.85 -11.23 23.14
N LEU A 160 -7.24 -10.30 23.90
CA LEU A 160 -7.22 -8.88 23.52
C LEU A 160 -6.47 -8.67 22.20
N PHE A 161 -5.24 -9.17 22.12
CA PHE A 161 -4.37 -9.02 20.95
C PHE A 161 -5.00 -9.63 19.69
N HIS A 162 -5.53 -10.87 19.81
CA HIS A 162 -6.24 -11.52 18.71
C HIS A 162 -7.47 -10.71 18.27
N GLY A 163 -8.24 -10.20 19.23
CA GLY A 163 -9.41 -9.37 18.93
C GLY A 163 -9.10 -8.03 18.29
N MET A 164 -7.87 -7.51 18.44
CA MET A 164 -7.49 -6.23 17.83
C MET A 164 -7.29 -6.31 16.31
N PHE A 165 -6.87 -7.46 15.76
CA PHE A 165 -6.41 -7.56 14.37
C PHE A 165 -6.95 -8.79 13.62
N PHE A 166 -7.35 -9.86 14.32
CA PHE A 166 -7.64 -11.16 13.74
C PHE A 166 -9.07 -11.68 14.02
N ASP A 167 -9.94 -10.88 14.64
CA ASP A 167 -11.34 -11.22 14.87
C ASP A 167 -12.24 -10.32 14.02
N ALA A 168 -12.91 -10.89 13.01
CA ALA A 168 -13.80 -10.18 12.08
C ALA A 168 -14.99 -9.47 12.77
N ARG A 169 -15.32 -9.83 14.02
CA ARG A 169 -16.37 -9.15 14.78
C ARG A 169 -15.91 -7.84 15.41
N LYS A 170 -14.59 -7.62 15.53
CA LYS A 170 -13.98 -6.48 16.22
C LYS A 170 -13.13 -5.61 15.31
N PHE A 171 -12.58 -6.19 14.25
CA PHE A 171 -11.69 -5.53 13.32
C PHE A 171 -12.19 -5.70 11.89
N ASP A 172 -12.16 -4.61 11.14
CA ASP A 172 -12.46 -4.58 9.70
C ASP A 172 -11.46 -3.63 9.02
N PHE A 173 -10.57 -4.21 8.24
CA PHE A 173 -9.57 -3.45 7.47
C PHE A 173 -10.19 -2.70 6.31
N SER A 174 -11.42 -3.02 5.93
CA SER A 174 -12.18 -2.55 4.78
C SER A 174 -11.53 -2.86 3.41
N ARG A 175 -12.37 -2.92 2.36
CA ARG A 175 -11.90 -3.10 0.97
C ARG A 175 -10.94 -1.98 0.53
N VAL A 176 -11.23 -0.75 0.94
CA VAL A 176 -10.40 0.42 0.62
C VAL A 176 -9.05 0.36 1.33
N GLY A 177 -9.03 -0.01 2.60
CA GLY A 177 -7.79 -0.21 3.34
C GLY A 177 -6.90 -1.28 2.70
N ARG A 178 -7.49 -2.42 2.32
CA ARG A 178 -6.78 -3.50 1.63
C ARG A 178 -6.25 -3.07 0.27
N LEU A 179 -7.04 -2.34 -0.54
CA LEU A 179 -6.60 -1.79 -1.82
C LEU A 179 -5.36 -0.90 -1.65
N LYS A 180 -5.42 0.07 -0.76
CA LYS A 180 -4.32 1.01 -0.51
C LYS A 180 -3.08 0.30 0.03
N PHE A 181 -3.27 -0.67 0.90
CA PHE A 181 -2.20 -1.51 1.41
C PHE A 181 -1.51 -2.30 0.28
N ASN A 182 -2.29 -2.93 -0.60
CA ASN A 182 -1.77 -3.69 -1.73
C ASN A 182 -0.95 -2.80 -2.67
N ILE A 183 -1.48 -1.62 -3.05
CA ILE A 183 -0.76 -0.65 -3.88
C ILE A 183 0.58 -0.26 -3.23
N LYS A 184 0.56 0.09 -1.94
CA LYS A 184 1.75 0.52 -1.20
C LYS A 184 2.79 -0.58 -1.07
N MET A 185 2.37 -1.83 -0.88
CA MET A 185 3.26 -3.00 -0.73
C MET A 185 3.60 -3.69 -2.06
N GLY A 186 3.27 -3.09 -3.19
CA GLY A 186 3.54 -3.65 -4.51
C GLY A 186 2.87 -5.01 -4.77
N ARG A 187 1.74 -5.25 -4.12
CA ARG A 187 0.90 -6.44 -4.35
C ARG A 187 -0.10 -6.17 -5.47
N PRO A 188 -0.69 -7.19 -6.11
CA PRO A 188 -1.80 -6.98 -7.03
C PRO A 188 -2.95 -6.22 -6.35
N GLU A 189 -3.47 -5.19 -7.01
CA GLU A 189 -4.45 -4.25 -6.40
C GLU A 189 -5.68 -4.97 -5.83
N ARG A 190 -6.16 -6.00 -6.51
CA ARG A 190 -7.38 -6.74 -6.12
C ARG A 190 -7.09 -7.99 -5.27
N ASP A 191 -5.86 -8.18 -4.81
CA ASP A 191 -5.53 -9.30 -3.95
C ASP A 191 -6.23 -9.20 -2.59
N ARG A 192 -6.94 -10.25 -2.20
CA ARG A 192 -7.62 -10.38 -0.90
C ARG A 192 -8.53 -9.20 -0.51
N LEU A 193 -9.18 -8.52 -1.48
CA LEU A 193 -10.04 -7.35 -1.20
C LEU A 193 -11.21 -7.65 -0.25
N GLU A 194 -11.74 -8.86 -0.30
CA GLU A 194 -12.88 -9.29 0.54
C GLU A 194 -12.46 -9.81 1.92
N ASP A 195 -11.15 -9.88 2.19
CA ASP A 195 -10.64 -10.33 3.48
C ASP A 195 -10.53 -9.13 4.45
N PRO A 196 -11.39 -9.07 5.49
CA PRO A 196 -11.42 -7.94 6.41
C PRO A 196 -10.28 -7.99 7.45
N LEU A 197 -9.49 -9.07 7.49
CA LEU A 197 -8.50 -9.29 8.52
C LEU A 197 -7.07 -9.06 8.03
N LEU A 198 -6.21 -8.66 8.94
CA LEU A 198 -4.78 -8.63 8.72
C LEU A 198 -4.19 -10.05 8.86
N SER A 199 -3.08 -10.30 8.18
CA SER A 199 -2.27 -11.50 8.36
C SER A 199 -0.96 -11.14 9.07
N PRO A 200 -0.29 -12.09 9.73
CA PRO A 200 1.05 -11.84 10.29
C PRO A 200 2.05 -11.31 9.26
N LEU A 201 1.94 -11.74 8.00
CA LEU A 201 2.81 -11.26 6.90
C LEU A 201 2.60 -9.78 6.60
N ASP A 202 1.39 -9.25 6.80
CA ASP A 202 1.10 -7.83 6.59
C ASP A 202 1.89 -6.97 7.59
N PHE A 203 2.06 -7.43 8.83
CA PHE A 203 2.89 -6.75 9.83
C PHE A 203 4.38 -6.74 9.44
N PHE A 204 4.89 -7.86 8.94
CA PHE A 204 6.28 -7.93 8.48
C PHE A 204 6.50 -7.00 7.28
N ASP A 205 5.59 -6.97 6.31
CA ASP A 205 5.69 -6.07 5.15
C ASP A 205 5.71 -4.60 5.59
N VAL A 206 4.85 -4.20 6.55
CA VAL A 206 4.83 -2.82 7.08
C VAL A 206 6.13 -2.47 7.80
N ILE A 207 6.64 -3.37 8.65
CA ILE A 207 7.89 -3.16 9.38
C ILE A 207 9.06 -3.02 8.39
N ASP A 208 9.15 -3.92 7.40
CA ASP A 208 10.17 -3.88 6.35
C ASP A 208 10.10 -2.56 5.55
N TYR A 209 8.88 -2.14 5.17
CA TYR A 209 8.66 -0.88 4.47
C TYR A 209 9.15 0.32 5.28
N VAL A 210 8.75 0.45 6.54
CA VAL A 210 9.13 1.58 7.41
C VAL A 210 10.63 1.62 7.66
N LEU A 211 11.26 0.47 7.85
CA LEU A 211 12.71 0.40 8.08
C LEU A 211 13.50 0.79 6.82
N LYS A 212 13.07 0.32 5.65
CA LYS A 212 13.72 0.65 4.38
C LYS A 212 13.50 2.10 3.96
N MET A 213 12.32 2.67 4.16
CA MET A 213 12.00 4.05 3.82
C MET A 213 12.99 5.07 4.41
N LYS A 214 13.66 4.72 5.52
CA LYS A 214 14.68 5.57 6.12
C LYS A 214 15.96 5.73 5.27
N ARG A 215 16.29 4.74 4.43
CA ARG A 215 17.53 4.69 3.65
C ARG A 215 17.30 4.69 2.15
N VAL A 216 16.14 4.27 1.75
CA VAL A 216 15.76 4.06 0.36
C VAL A 216 14.65 5.04 -0.01
N THR A 217 14.81 5.71 -1.14
CA THR A 217 13.78 6.58 -1.72
C THR A 217 13.57 6.17 -3.17
N GLY A 218 12.33 6.16 -3.62
CA GLY A 218 11.96 5.82 -4.98
C GLY A 218 11.64 4.33 -5.18
N GLU A 219 11.64 3.92 -6.43
CA GLU A 219 11.23 2.58 -6.84
C GLU A 219 12.34 1.54 -6.59
N GLN A 220 12.01 0.45 -5.90
CA GLN A 220 12.89 -0.69 -5.72
C GLN A 220 12.18 -2.03 -5.91
N LYS A 221 12.92 -3.01 -6.44
CA LYS A 221 12.47 -4.40 -6.50
C LYS A 221 12.82 -5.11 -5.19
N THR A 222 11.83 -5.70 -4.57
CA THR A 222 12.02 -6.57 -3.41
C THR A 222 12.61 -7.91 -3.81
N ARG A 223 13.12 -8.68 -2.83
CA ARG A 223 13.62 -10.05 -3.05
C ARG A 223 12.55 -10.99 -3.65
N ASP A 224 11.28 -10.74 -3.35
CA ASP A 224 10.13 -11.50 -3.86
C ASP A 224 9.73 -11.08 -5.28
N GLY A 225 10.47 -10.15 -5.91
CA GLY A 225 10.19 -9.66 -7.26
C GLY A 225 9.10 -8.58 -7.33
N ARG A 226 8.52 -8.16 -6.21
CA ARG A 226 7.57 -7.04 -6.15
C ARG A 226 8.32 -5.71 -6.35
N THR A 227 7.68 -4.77 -7.00
CA THR A 227 8.16 -3.40 -7.13
C THR A 227 7.45 -2.52 -6.11
N ILE A 228 8.20 -1.89 -5.21
CA ILE A 228 7.69 -1.00 -4.16
C ILE A 228 8.29 0.38 -4.35
N PHE A 229 7.45 1.40 -4.25
CA PHE A 229 7.88 2.79 -4.24
C PHE A 229 7.96 3.29 -2.79
N TYR A 230 9.17 3.58 -2.33
CA TYR A 230 9.44 4.07 -0.97
C TYR A 230 9.38 5.60 -0.95
N SER A 231 8.35 6.15 -0.34
CA SER A 231 8.17 7.59 -0.14
C SER A 231 7.27 7.89 1.04
N ASP A 232 7.39 9.09 1.58
CA ASP A 232 6.41 9.63 2.51
C ASP A 232 5.07 9.81 1.79
N ASP A 233 3.97 9.57 2.51
CA ASP A 233 2.63 9.80 1.97
C ASP A 233 2.29 11.28 2.00
N ASP A 234 1.90 11.83 0.88
CA ASP A 234 1.25 13.12 0.80
C ASP A 234 -0.22 12.99 1.23
N ILE A 235 -0.56 13.63 2.35
CA ILE A 235 -1.89 13.56 2.96
C ILE A 235 -2.95 14.21 2.08
N ASP A 236 -2.60 15.28 1.35
CA ASP A 236 -3.52 16.05 0.52
C ASP A 236 -3.69 15.51 -0.89
N HIS A 237 -2.88 14.54 -1.27
CA HIS A 237 -3.02 13.83 -2.54
C HIS A 237 -4.36 13.11 -2.64
N LEU A 238 -5.14 13.32 -3.72
CA LEU A 238 -6.47 12.69 -3.91
C LEU A 238 -6.43 11.17 -4.03
N GLY A 239 -5.25 10.58 -4.18
CA GLY A 239 -5.02 9.15 -3.99
C GLY A 239 -5.08 8.69 -2.53
N ASN A 240 -4.97 9.60 -1.56
CA ASN A 240 -5.03 9.34 -0.12
C ASN A 240 -6.30 9.93 0.52
N ARG A 241 -6.92 10.90 -0.14
CA ARG A 241 -8.20 11.51 0.28
C ARG A 241 -9.32 10.96 -0.58
N ARG A 242 -10.29 10.29 0.04
CA ARG A 242 -11.45 9.74 -0.66
C ARG A 242 -12.73 10.48 -0.29
N VAL A 243 -13.72 10.42 -1.15
CA VAL A 243 -15.06 10.96 -0.92
C VAL A 243 -15.93 9.88 -0.28
N ARG A 244 -16.64 10.26 0.76
CA ARG A 244 -17.67 9.43 1.39
C ARG A 244 -19.02 9.89 0.87
N ALA A 245 -19.63 9.10 -0.01
CA ALA A 245 -20.94 9.39 -0.56
C ALA A 245 -22.05 9.20 0.48
N VAL A 246 -23.24 9.71 0.18
CA VAL A 246 -24.40 9.63 1.09
C VAL A 246 -24.76 8.19 1.47
N GLY A 247 -24.60 7.24 0.56
CA GLY A 247 -24.85 5.82 0.83
C GLY A 247 -24.00 5.27 1.95
N GLU A 248 -22.69 5.55 1.95
CA GLU A 248 -21.76 5.14 3.01
C GLU A 248 -22.08 5.82 4.35
N LEU A 249 -22.43 7.10 4.33
CA LEU A 249 -22.80 7.83 5.54
C LEU A 249 -24.08 7.27 6.17
N LEU A 250 -25.08 6.91 5.34
CA LEU A 250 -26.30 6.26 5.81
C LEU A 250 -26.04 4.85 6.32
N GLU A 251 -25.22 4.06 5.64
CA GLU A 251 -24.83 2.72 6.10
C GLU A 251 -24.28 2.77 7.53
N ASN A 252 -23.40 3.72 7.82
CA ASN A 252 -22.84 3.90 9.16
C ASN A 252 -23.94 4.19 10.20
N GLN A 253 -24.96 4.98 9.86
CA GLN A 253 -26.08 5.26 10.76
C GLN A 253 -26.98 4.03 10.96
N PHE A 254 -27.25 3.29 9.90
CA PHE A 254 -27.97 2.02 10.00
C PHE A 254 -27.22 1.02 10.87
N ARG A 255 -25.92 0.86 10.68
CA ARG A 255 -25.05 -0.01 11.50
C ARG A 255 -25.12 0.37 12.97
N LEU A 256 -25.02 1.66 13.29
CA LEU A 256 -25.14 2.16 14.67
C LEU A 256 -26.52 1.86 15.27
N GLY A 257 -27.58 2.07 14.51
CA GLY A 257 -28.95 1.75 14.91
C GLY A 257 -29.16 0.25 15.16
N LEU A 258 -28.62 -0.60 14.28
CA LEU A 258 -28.69 -2.06 14.41
C LEU A 258 -27.91 -2.58 15.63
N VAL A 259 -26.72 -2.03 15.90
CA VAL A 259 -25.93 -2.40 17.10
C VAL A 259 -26.67 -2.03 18.39
N ARG A 260 -27.31 -0.85 18.42
CA ARG A 260 -28.16 -0.44 19.57
C ARG A 260 -29.37 -1.38 19.73
N MET A 261 -29.99 -1.78 18.62
CA MET A 261 -31.12 -2.72 18.62
C MET A 261 -30.68 -4.12 19.07
N GLU A 262 -29.55 -4.62 18.58
CA GLU A 262 -28.98 -5.91 19.01
C GLU A 262 -28.73 -5.93 20.52
N ARG A 263 -28.14 -4.86 21.07
CA ARG A 263 -27.91 -4.75 22.52
C ARG A 263 -29.23 -4.82 23.30
N ALA A 264 -30.23 -4.08 22.87
CA ALA A 264 -31.53 -4.06 23.51
C ALA A 264 -32.24 -5.44 23.43
N ILE A 265 -32.08 -6.17 22.33
CA ILE A 265 -32.60 -7.54 22.18
C ILE A 265 -31.89 -8.49 23.16
N LYS A 266 -30.56 -8.45 23.23
CA LYS A 266 -29.77 -9.27 24.17
C LYS A 266 -30.17 -9.00 25.62
N GLU A 267 -30.34 -7.74 26.00
CA GLU A 267 -30.81 -7.35 27.33
C GLU A 267 -32.21 -7.92 27.61
N LYS A 268 -33.15 -7.78 26.67
CA LYS A 268 -34.49 -8.38 26.83
C LYS A 268 -34.47 -9.89 26.93
N MET A 269 -33.64 -10.56 26.12
CA MET A 269 -33.48 -12.02 26.18
C MET A 269 -32.89 -12.50 27.51
N SER A 270 -32.01 -11.72 28.14
CA SER A 270 -31.44 -12.08 29.45
C SER A 270 -32.43 -11.91 30.60
N ILE A 271 -33.42 -11.02 30.48
CA ILE A 271 -34.42 -10.72 31.51
C ILE A 271 -35.66 -11.61 31.37
N HIS A 272 -35.95 -12.08 30.16
CA HIS A 272 -37.15 -12.89 29.91
C HIS A 272 -37.04 -14.30 30.51
N THR A 273 -37.88 -14.59 31.47
CA THR A 273 -37.92 -15.90 32.17
C THR A 273 -38.59 -17.00 31.32
N GLU A 274 -39.45 -16.64 30.36
CA GLU A 274 -40.19 -17.57 29.50
C GLU A 274 -39.81 -17.40 28.02
N MET A 275 -38.57 -17.69 27.70
CA MET A 275 -38.04 -17.57 26.29
C MET A 275 -38.79 -18.48 25.29
N GLN A 276 -39.41 -19.58 25.76
CA GLN A 276 -40.08 -20.53 24.88
C GLN A 276 -41.38 -19.97 24.25
N THR A 277 -41.96 -18.94 24.84
CA THR A 277 -43.18 -18.29 24.37
C THR A 277 -42.97 -16.94 23.72
N ALA A 278 -41.72 -16.42 23.73
CA ALA A 278 -41.39 -15.11 23.20
C ALA A 278 -41.44 -15.12 21.66
N MET A 279 -42.20 -14.22 21.09
CA MET A 279 -42.22 -14.00 19.64
C MET A 279 -41.15 -12.97 19.21
N PRO A 280 -40.55 -13.10 18.01
CA PRO A 280 -39.53 -12.14 17.53
C PRO A 280 -40.02 -10.68 17.58
N ARG A 281 -41.26 -10.39 17.29
CA ARG A 281 -41.86 -9.04 17.35
C ARG A 281 -41.82 -8.42 18.75
N ASP A 282 -41.84 -9.25 19.81
CA ASP A 282 -41.84 -8.77 21.19
C ASP A 282 -40.44 -8.36 21.64
N LEU A 283 -39.42 -8.95 21.03
CA LEU A 283 -38.00 -8.67 21.28
C LEU A 283 -37.48 -7.51 20.44
N ILE A 284 -37.88 -7.43 19.16
CA ILE A 284 -37.38 -6.49 18.19
C ILE A 284 -38.07 -5.12 18.36
N ASN A 285 -37.25 -4.07 18.49
CA ASN A 285 -37.71 -2.69 18.51
C ASN A 285 -36.97 -1.89 17.42
N ALA A 286 -37.65 -1.39 16.40
CA ALA A 286 -37.07 -0.61 15.31
C ALA A 286 -36.75 0.85 15.68
N LYS A 287 -37.20 1.34 16.85
CA LYS A 287 -37.00 2.75 17.27
C LYS A 287 -35.53 3.21 17.24
N PRO A 288 -34.52 2.42 17.70
CA PRO A 288 -33.12 2.84 17.65
C PRO A 288 -32.60 3.10 16.23
N VAL A 289 -33.04 2.29 15.26
CA VAL A 289 -32.65 2.48 13.84
C VAL A 289 -33.31 3.74 13.29
N THR A 290 -34.62 3.88 13.48
CA THR A 290 -35.36 5.09 13.04
C THR A 290 -34.82 6.35 13.68
N ALA A 291 -34.44 6.32 14.96
CA ALA A 291 -33.85 7.45 15.66
C ALA A 291 -32.49 7.83 15.08
N ALA A 292 -31.61 6.85 14.79
CA ALA A 292 -30.29 7.13 14.21
C ALA A 292 -30.40 7.77 12.82
N VAL A 293 -31.28 7.26 11.95
CA VAL A 293 -31.52 7.83 10.62
C VAL A 293 -32.11 9.24 10.72
N ARG A 294 -33.09 9.45 11.61
CA ARG A 294 -33.70 10.79 11.83
C ARG A 294 -32.70 11.79 12.38
N GLU A 295 -31.82 11.37 13.29
CA GLU A 295 -30.75 12.19 13.85
C GLU A 295 -29.80 12.65 12.74
N PHE A 296 -29.40 11.75 11.82
CA PHE A 296 -28.56 12.09 10.70
C PHE A 296 -29.18 13.17 9.80
N PHE A 297 -30.42 12.96 9.34
CA PHE A 297 -31.06 13.94 8.46
C PHE A 297 -31.46 15.24 9.15
N GLY A 298 -31.71 15.24 10.45
CA GLY A 298 -32.12 16.42 11.20
C GLY A 298 -30.98 17.23 11.81
N SER A 299 -29.86 16.62 12.13
CA SER A 299 -28.79 17.25 12.93
C SER A 299 -27.40 17.17 12.34
N SER A 300 -27.18 16.39 11.27
CA SER A 300 -25.87 16.26 10.65
C SER A 300 -25.50 17.55 9.90
N GLN A 301 -24.24 17.97 10.03
CA GLN A 301 -23.67 19.09 9.28
C GLN A 301 -23.70 18.87 7.75
N LEU A 302 -23.73 17.62 7.31
CA LEU A 302 -23.75 17.24 5.89
C LEU A 302 -25.17 17.18 5.31
N SER A 303 -26.21 17.11 6.17
CA SER A 303 -27.59 17.20 5.75
C SER A 303 -28.02 18.67 5.76
N GLN A 304 -28.27 19.23 4.59
CA GLN A 304 -28.54 20.65 4.41
C GLN A 304 -29.82 20.85 3.60
N PHE A 305 -30.43 22.03 3.72
CA PHE A 305 -31.47 22.47 2.82
C PHE A 305 -30.92 22.54 1.40
N MET A 306 -31.61 21.95 0.45
CA MET A 306 -31.18 21.95 -0.96
C MET A 306 -31.46 23.32 -1.58
N ASP A 307 -30.45 23.86 -2.29
CA ASP A 307 -30.65 25.01 -3.16
C ASP A 307 -31.55 24.59 -4.33
N GLN A 308 -32.73 25.16 -4.41
CA GLN A 308 -33.78 24.74 -5.34
C GLN A 308 -34.30 25.90 -6.21
N THR A 309 -33.42 26.83 -6.56
CA THR A 309 -33.74 27.97 -7.39
C THR A 309 -34.03 27.54 -8.83
N ASN A 310 -33.23 26.61 -9.35
CA ASN A 310 -33.38 25.97 -10.66
C ASN A 310 -32.76 24.58 -10.65
N PRO A 311 -33.01 23.72 -11.67
CA PRO A 311 -32.46 22.38 -11.71
C PRO A 311 -30.92 22.30 -11.64
N LEU A 312 -30.21 23.28 -12.23
CA LEU A 312 -28.76 23.34 -12.20
C LEU A 312 -28.23 23.61 -10.78
N SER A 313 -28.90 24.48 -10.03
CA SER A 313 -28.58 24.77 -8.63
C SER A 313 -28.69 23.51 -7.76
N GLU A 314 -29.72 22.70 -7.97
CA GLU A 314 -29.90 21.42 -7.27
C GLU A 314 -28.76 20.45 -7.56
N ILE A 315 -28.37 20.27 -8.83
CA ILE A 315 -27.29 19.39 -9.23
C ILE A 315 -25.97 19.85 -8.65
N THR A 316 -25.66 21.13 -8.75
CA THR A 316 -24.43 21.73 -8.20
C THR A 316 -24.33 21.52 -6.70
N HIS A 317 -25.42 21.70 -5.96
CA HIS A 317 -25.44 21.48 -4.52
C HIS A 317 -25.18 19.99 -4.17
N LYS A 318 -25.78 19.05 -4.92
CA LYS A 318 -25.56 17.61 -4.72
C LYS A 318 -24.15 17.15 -5.07
N ARG A 319 -23.44 17.84 -5.95
CA ARG A 319 -22.05 17.56 -6.36
C ARG A 319 -21.00 18.28 -5.52
N ARG A 320 -21.41 18.97 -4.45
CA ARG A 320 -20.50 19.69 -3.56
C ARG A 320 -19.70 18.73 -2.67
N LEU A 321 -18.41 19.00 -2.54
CA LEU A 321 -17.49 18.23 -1.70
C LEU A 321 -17.21 19.06 -0.44
N SER A 322 -17.38 18.46 0.74
CA SER A 322 -17.07 19.09 2.02
C SER A 322 -15.97 18.33 2.74
N ALA A 323 -14.94 19.03 3.20
CA ALA A 323 -13.91 18.46 4.08
C ALA A 323 -14.36 18.41 5.56
N LEU A 324 -15.51 19.00 5.86
CA LEU A 324 -16.06 19.12 7.21
C LEU A 324 -16.99 17.95 7.55
N GLY A 325 -17.38 17.87 8.82
CA GLY A 325 -18.38 16.91 9.29
C GLY A 325 -17.83 15.67 9.97
N PRO A 326 -18.67 14.67 10.22
CA PRO A 326 -18.27 13.45 10.91
C PRO A 326 -17.15 12.71 10.19
N GLY A 327 -16.01 12.52 10.86
CA GLY A 327 -14.81 11.90 10.27
C GLY A 327 -14.00 12.80 9.36
N GLY A 328 -14.37 14.10 9.24
CA GLY A 328 -13.63 15.13 8.52
C GLY A 328 -12.88 16.08 9.45
N LEU A 329 -12.52 17.25 8.91
CA LEU A 329 -11.78 18.28 9.60
C LEU A 329 -12.72 19.23 10.37
N SER A 330 -12.22 19.87 11.43
CA SER A 330 -12.85 21.04 12.02
C SER A 330 -12.25 22.30 11.40
N ARG A 331 -13.08 23.37 11.24
CA ARG A 331 -12.63 24.64 10.66
C ARG A 331 -11.40 25.22 11.34
N GLU A 332 -11.34 25.09 12.66
CA GLU A 332 -10.28 25.66 13.51
C GLU A 332 -8.96 24.90 13.38
N ARG A 333 -9.02 23.59 13.06
CA ARG A 333 -7.85 22.72 12.90
C ARG A 333 -7.36 22.60 11.47
N ALA A 334 -8.12 23.12 10.50
CA ALA A 334 -7.72 23.08 9.10
C ALA A 334 -6.67 24.15 8.83
N GLY A 335 -5.42 23.73 8.61
CA GLY A 335 -4.30 24.57 8.19
C GLY A 335 -4.45 25.11 6.77
N PHE A 336 -3.45 25.85 6.31
CA PHE A 336 -3.41 26.37 4.93
C PHE A 336 -3.26 25.26 3.90
N GLU A 337 -2.43 24.24 4.18
CA GLU A 337 -2.14 23.13 3.25
C GLU A 337 -3.39 22.42 2.76
N VAL A 338 -4.34 22.15 3.66
CA VAL A 338 -5.61 21.48 3.32
C VAL A 338 -6.55 22.35 2.49
N ARG A 339 -6.38 23.68 2.54
CA ARG A 339 -7.21 24.68 1.84
C ARG A 339 -6.66 25.05 0.46
N ASP A 340 -5.38 24.77 0.23
CA ASP A 340 -4.70 25.06 -1.02
C ASP A 340 -5.13 24.11 -2.15
N VAL A 341 -4.86 24.53 -3.38
CA VAL A 341 -5.10 23.71 -4.56
C VAL A 341 -3.92 22.77 -4.73
N HIS A 342 -4.19 21.48 -4.67
CA HIS A 342 -3.21 20.42 -4.91
C HIS A 342 -3.14 20.06 -6.40
N THR A 343 -1.99 19.60 -6.89
CA THR A 343 -1.80 19.19 -8.29
C THR A 343 -2.78 18.11 -8.74
N THR A 344 -3.14 17.17 -7.85
CA THR A 344 -4.11 16.11 -8.12
C THR A 344 -5.56 16.59 -8.26
N HIS A 345 -5.84 17.86 -7.96
CA HIS A 345 -7.16 18.45 -8.20
C HIS A 345 -7.46 18.64 -9.69
N TYR A 346 -6.43 18.61 -10.55
CA TYR A 346 -6.59 18.77 -11.98
C TYR A 346 -7.58 17.75 -12.54
N GLY A 347 -8.59 18.24 -13.28
CA GLY A 347 -9.67 17.42 -13.84
C GLY A 347 -10.65 16.80 -12.82
N ARG A 348 -10.45 16.98 -11.50
CA ARG A 348 -11.25 16.36 -10.42
C ARG A 348 -12.03 17.38 -9.60
N ILE A 349 -11.38 18.42 -9.14
CA ILE A 349 -11.97 19.45 -8.28
C ILE A 349 -11.76 20.80 -8.93
N CYS A 350 -12.80 21.64 -8.95
CA CYS A 350 -12.70 23.00 -9.46
C CYS A 350 -11.77 23.84 -8.57
N PRO A 351 -10.72 24.45 -9.11
CA PRO A 351 -9.75 25.21 -8.32
C PRO A 351 -10.25 26.59 -7.88
N ILE A 352 -11.34 27.07 -8.44
CA ILE A 352 -11.85 28.45 -8.21
C ILE A 352 -13.17 28.48 -7.46
N GLU A 353 -14.00 27.44 -7.56
CA GLU A 353 -15.31 27.42 -6.92
C GLU A 353 -15.18 26.95 -5.46
N THR A 354 -15.07 27.93 -4.55
CA THR A 354 -15.01 27.73 -3.11
C THR A 354 -15.64 28.94 -2.40
N PRO A 355 -16.26 28.80 -1.22
CA PRO A 355 -16.76 29.91 -0.44
C PRO A 355 -15.66 30.85 0.02
N GLU A 356 -15.99 32.11 0.22
CA GLU A 356 -15.15 33.07 0.92
C GLU A 356 -15.26 32.93 2.46
N GLY A 357 -14.22 33.33 3.17
CA GLY A 357 -14.19 33.32 4.62
C GLY A 357 -13.75 32.02 5.28
N PRO A 358 -14.33 31.61 6.43
CA PRO A 358 -13.81 30.50 7.24
C PRO A 358 -13.82 29.13 6.54
N ASN A 359 -14.65 28.96 5.52
CA ASN A 359 -14.81 27.71 4.79
C ASN A 359 -14.01 27.67 3.48
N ILE A 360 -13.16 28.65 3.20
CA ILE A 360 -12.36 28.68 1.99
C ILE A 360 -11.52 27.40 1.87
N GLY A 361 -11.51 26.77 0.71
CA GLY A 361 -10.77 25.52 0.44
C GLY A 361 -11.33 24.27 1.12
N LEU A 362 -12.29 24.38 2.04
CA LEU A 362 -12.90 23.25 2.74
C LEU A 362 -14.20 22.77 2.11
N ILE A 363 -14.80 23.61 1.29
CA ILE A 363 -15.98 23.28 0.49
C ILE A 363 -15.62 23.57 -0.96
N SER A 364 -15.71 22.57 -1.80
CA SER A 364 -15.34 22.64 -3.21
C SER A 364 -16.36 21.92 -4.08
N SER A 365 -16.26 22.09 -5.39
CA SER A 365 -17.15 21.48 -6.37
C SER A 365 -16.41 20.42 -7.17
N LEU A 366 -17.08 19.30 -7.43
CA LEU A 366 -16.58 18.24 -8.30
C LEU A 366 -16.58 18.74 -9.77
N SER A 367 -15.50 18.51 -10.51
CA SER A 367 -15.42 18.87 -11.94
C SER A 367 -16.49 18.17 -12.74
N CYS A 368 -16.90 18.77 -13.87
CA CYS A 368 -18.06 18.31 -14.65
C CYS A 368 -17.96 16.84 -15.09
N PHE A 369 -16.81 16.43 -15.60
CA PHE A 369 -16.58 15.07 -16.10
C PHE A 369 -15.97 14.12 -15.05
N ALA A 370 -15.60 14.62 -13.89
CA ALA A 370 -15.11 13.79 -12.80
C ALA A 370 -16.22 12.91 -12.22
N ARG A 371 -15.85 11.71 -11.81
CA ARG A 371 -16.74 10.76 -11.14
C ARG A 371 -16.05 10.16 -9.91
N ILE A 372 -16.82 9.51 -9.06
CA ILE A 372 -16.33 8.81 -7.88
C ILE A 372 -16.39 7.31 -8.18
N ASN A 373 -15.28 6.60 -7.97
CA ASN A 373 -15.20 5.16 -8.19
C ASN A 373 -15.83 4.35 -7.04
N GLU A 374 -15.87 3.03 -7.18
CA GLU A 374 -16.43 2.11 -6.18
C GLU A 374 -15.76 2.18 -4.80
N PHE A 375 -14.52 2.68 -4.73
CA PHE A 375 -13.74 2.85 -3.49
C PHE A 375 -13.85 4.26 -2.89
N GLY A 376 -14.51 5.19 -3.57
CA GLY A 376 -14.69 6.56 -3.13
C GLY A 376 -13.60 7.54 -3.63
N PHE A 377 -12.69 7.12 -4.50
CA PHE A 377 -11.69 8.02 -5.08
C PHE A 377 -12.25 8.74 -6.32
N ILE A 378 -11.83 9.99 -6.50
CA ILE A 378 -12.24 10.80 -7.63
C ILE A 378 -11.40 10.43 -8.85
N GLU A 379 -12.07 10.11 -9.95
CA GLU A 379 -11.47 9.77 -11.23
C GLU A 379 -11.74 10.86 -12.26
N SER A 380 -10.77 11.09 -13.13
CA SER A 380 -10.85 11.99 -14.27
C SER A 380 -10.77 11.21 -15.59
N PRO A 381 -11.50 11.61 -16.64
CA PRO A 381 -11.47 10.93 -17.93
C PRO A 381 -10.29 11.38 -18.78
N TYR A 382 -9.70 10.44 -19.52
CA TYR A 382 -8.59 10.66 -20.44
C TYR A 382 -8.83 9.93 -21.76
N ARG A 383 -8.26 10.48 -22.85
CA ARG A 383 -8.21 9.81 -24.15
C ARG A 383 -6.89 9.07 -24.28
N LYS A 384 -6.90 7.88 -24.86
CA LYS A 384 -5.69 7.06 -25.00
C LYS A 384 -4.87 7.47 -26.21
N VAL A 385 -3.56 7.54 -26.05
CA VAL A 385 -2.59 7.78 -27.12
C VAL A 385 -1.70 6.55 -27.25
N VAL A 386 -1.48 6.09 -28.47
CA VAL A 386 -0.58 4.98 -28.80
C VAL A 386 0.30 5.42 -29.96
N ASP A 387 1.60 5.36 -29.81
CA ASP A 387 2.60 5.74 -30.80
C ASP A 387 2.33 7.13 -31.42
N GLY A 388 1.99 8.10 -30.56
CA GLY A 388 1.68 9.47 -30.98
C GLY A 388 0.35 9.64 -31.72
N ARG A 389 -0.52 8.65 -31.71
CA ARG A 389 -1.86 8.69 -32.30
C ARG A 389 -2.93 8.57 -31.23
N LEU A 390 -3.92 9.46 -31.29
CA LEU A 390 -5.12 9.44 -30.47
C LEU A 390 -6.03 8.31 -30.94
N ILE A 391 -6.46 7.47 -30.03
CA ILE A 391 -7.38 6.37 -30.29
C ILE A 391 -8.58 6.53 -29.37
N ASP A 392 -9.74 6.81 -29.96
CA ASP A 392 -10.99 6.85 -29.23
C ASP A 392 -11.52 5.43 -29.04
N TYR A 393 -11.94 5.14 -27.82
CA TYR A 393 -12.52 3.84 -27.45
C TYR A 393 -14.01 3.97 -27.22
N VAL A 394 -14.69 2.88 -27.45
CA VAL A 394 -16.12 2.74 -27.19
C VAL A 394 -16.38 1.51 -26.33
N LYS A 395 -17.39 1.59 -25.49
CA LYS A 395 -17.89 0.47 -24.71
C LYS A 395 -19.09 -0.15 -25.41
N ILE A 396 -19.04 -1.44 -25.65
CA ILE A 396 -20.14 -2.18 -26.27
C ILE A 396 -21.27 -2.36 -25.25
N ILE A 397 -22.43 -1.77 -25.56
CA ILE A 397 -23.64 -1.92 -24.74
C ILE A 397 -24.38 -3.20 -25.15
N ASN A 398 -24.67 -3.33 -26.44
CA ASN A 398 -25.31 -4.52 -26.99
C ASN A 398 -24.46 -5.04 -28.15
N PRO A 399 -23.95 -6.28 -28.08
CA PRO A 399 -23.07 -6.82 -29.13
C PRO A 399 -23.79 -7.12 -30.44
N GLY A 400 -25.13 -7.18 -30.47
CA GLY A 400 -25.85 -7.61 -31.65
C GLY A 400 -25.41 -9.01 -32.10
N ASP A 401 -25.15 -9.18 -33.41
CA ASP A 401 -24.64 -10.42 -34.01
C ASP A 401 -23.11 -10.38 -34.23
N THR A 402 -22.39 -9.53 -33.50
CA THR A 402 -20.93 -9.39 -33.57
C THR A 402 -20.23 -10.35 -32.62
N GLN A 403 -18.89 -10.44 -32.69
CA GLN A 403 -18.04 -11.23 -31.81
C GLN A 403 -17.85 -10.64 -30.41
N TYR A 404 -18.30 -9.42 -30.19
CA TYR A 404 -18.11 -8.70 -28.92
C TYR A 404 -19.01 -9.22 -27.81
N LYS A 405 -18.64 -8.89 -26.58
CA LYS A 405 -19.46 -9.11 -25.38
C LYS A 405 -19.95 -7.77 -24.81
N PRO A 406 -21.09 -7.76 -24.10
CA PRO A 406 -21.52 -6.56 -23.39
C PRO A 406 -20.44 -6.12 -22.39
N GLY A 407 -20.03 -4.84 -22.45
CA GLY A 407 -18.98 -4.26 -21.61
C GLY A 407 -17.58 -4.29 -22.20
N ASP A 408 -17.36 -4.88 -23.38
CA ASP A 408 -16.05 -4.83 -24.04
C ASP A 408 -15.68 -3.39 -24.42
N HIS A 409 -14.41 -3.06 -24.25
CA HIS A 409 -13.83 -1.77 -24.63
C HIS A 409 -12.96 -1.95 -25.88
N VAL A 410 -13.38 -1.39 -26.99
CA VAL A 410 -12.72 -1.55 -28.28
C VAL A 410 -12.48 -0.19 -28.94
N PRO A 411 -11.47 -0.05 -29.81
CA PRO A 411 -11.31 1.15 -30.61
C PRO A 411 -12.56 1.42 -31.45
N GLU A 412 -13.01 2.68 -31.55
CA GLU A 412 -14.21 3.07 -32.30
C GLU A 412 -14.09 2.69 -33.78
N GLU A 413 -12.89 2.85 -34.36
CA GLU A 413 -12.61 2.47 -35.74
C GLU A 413 -12.83 0.97 -35.97
N GLU A 414 -12.39 0.13 -35.02
CA GLU A 414 -12.57 -1.32 -35.10
C GLU A 414 -14.05 -1.71 -35.00
N ALA A 415 -14.76 -1.14 -34.03
CA ALA A 415 -16.20 -1.37 -33.87
C ALA A 415 -16.98 -0.96 -35.12
N ALA A 416 -16.63 0.17 -35.73
CA ALA A 416 -17.22 0.64 -36.96
C ALA A 416 -16.94 -0.28 -38.18
N GLN A 417 -15.70 -0.82 -38.27
CA GLN A 417 -15.32 -1.79 -39.31
C GLN A 417 -16.08 -3.10 -39.14
N VAL A 418 -16.16 -3.65 -37.95
CA VAL A 418 -16.90 -4.90 -37.67
C VAL A 418 -18.38 -4.72 -38.00
N ASN A 419 -18.98 -3.60 -37.61
CA ASN A 419 -20.37 -3.29 -37.96
C ASN A 419 -20.61 -3.17 -39.46
N LYS A 420 -19.65 -2.63 -40.22
CA LYS A 420 -19.74 -2.54 -41.72
C LYS A 420 -19.58 -3.89 -42.42
N GLN A 421 -18.85 -4.83 -41.81
CA GLN A 421 -18.61 -6.17 -42.37
C GLN A 421 -19.76 -7.17 -42.07
N LEU A 422 -20.74 -6.76 -41.25
CA LEU A 422 -21.91 -7.59 -40.98
C LEU A 422 -22.76 -7.75 -42.25
N GLY A 423 -23.15 -8.99 -42.55
CA GLY A 423 -24.03 -9.30 -43.68
C GLY A 423 -25.45 -8.75 -43.52
N GLU A 424 -26.16 -8.66 -44.64
CA GLU A 424 -27.55 -8.20 -44.64
C GLU A 424 -28.44 -8.98 -43.67
N GLY A 425 -29.21 -8.24 -42.87
CA GLY A 425 -30.14 -8.82 -41.85
C GLY A 425 -29.56 -9.07 -40.49
N LYS A 426 -28.27 -8.86 -40.26
CA LYS A 426 -27.64 -8.94 -38.93
C LYS A 426 -27.69 -7.61 -38.17
N LYS A 427 -27.82 -7.69 -36.84
CA LYS A 427 -27.89 -6.52 -35.97
C LYS A 427 -26.49 -6.03 -35.63
N PRO A 428 -26.16 -4.74 -35.89
CA PRO A 428 -24.87 -4.16 -35.49
C PRO A 428 -24.73 -4.03 -33.99
N ALA A 429 -23.49 -4.02 -33.48
CA ALA A 429 -23.21 -3.68 -32.12
C ALA A 429 -23.54 -2.19 -31.86
N THR A 430 -24.21 -1.94 -30.72
CA THR A 430 -24.42 -0.57 -30.23
C THR A 430 -23.39 -0.27 -29.16
N HIS A 431 -22.86 0.93 -29.17
CA HIS A 431 -21.76 1.35 -28.28
C HIS A 431 -21.97 2.80 -27.83
N GLU A 432 -21.27 3.16 -26.74
CA GLU A 432 -21.14 4.54 -26.24
C GLU A 432 -19.66 4.93 -26.17
N PRO A 433 -19.31 6.22 -26.28
CA PRO A 433 -17.94 6.68 -26.08
C PRO A 433 -17.42 6.27 -24.70
N TYR A 434 -16.19 5.78 -24.64
CA TYR A 434 -15.55 5.34 -23.41
C TYR A 434 -14.21 6.06 -23.20
N PRO A 435 -14.19 7.16 -22.46
CA PRO A 435 -12.94 7.72 -21.97
C PRO A 435 -12.38 6.85 -20.86
N PHE A 436 -11.05 6.76 -20.78
CA PHE A 436 -10.38 6.04 -19.70
C PHE A 436 -10.40 6.88 -18.43
N TYR A 437 -11.15 6.41 -17.43
CA TYR A 437 -11.14 7.04 -16.12
C TYR A 437 -9.96 6.56 -15.31
N GLN A 438 -9.20 7.50 -14.74
CA GLN A 438 -8.04 7.22 -13.90
C GLN A 438 -8.14 7.95 -12.58
N SER A 439 -7.81 7.24 -11.51
CA SER A 439 -7.56 7.80 -10.19
C SER A 439 -6.25 8.60 -10.15
N ALA A 440 -6.04 9.38 -9.10
CA ALA A 440 -4.83 10.21 -9.02
C ALA A 440 -3.54 9.38 -8.99
N TRP A 441 -3.51 8.23 -8.29
CA TRP A 441 -2.31 7.37 -8.26
C TRP A 441 -2.05 6.59 -9.55
N GLU A 442 -3.07 6.38 -10.39
CA GLU A 442 -2.89 5.79 -11.72
C GLU A 442 -2.33 6.82 -12.68
N GLU A 443 -2.87 8.05 -12.63
CA GLU A 443 -2.43 9.18 -13.43
C GLU A 443 -0.94 9.48 -13.27
N ASP A 444 -0.42 9.42 -12.05
CA ASP A 444 0.99 9.71 -11.76
C ASP A 444 1.98 8.80 -12.50
N LYS A 445 1.53 7.63 -12.93
CA LYS A 445 2.35 6.65 -13.67
C LYS A 445 2.52 7.00 -15.15
N TYR A 446 1.69 7.91 -15.70
CA TYR A 446 1.58 8.16 -17.13
C TYR A 446 1.99 9.58 -17.49
N ILE A 447 2.45 9.73 -18.74
CA ILE A 447 2.68 11.03 -19.37
C ILE A 447 1.39 11.42 -20.09
N ILE A 448 0.79 12.52 -19.66
CA ILE A 448 -0.50 13.00 -20.14
C ILE A 448 -0.34 14.31 -20.89
N GLY A 449 -0.70 14.30 -22.16
CA GLY A 449 -0.70 15.49 -23.01
C GLY A 449 -1.88 16.42 -22.68
N GLN A 450 -1.66 17.72 -22.87
CA GLN A 450 -2.72 18.71 -22.69
C GLN A 450 -3.77 18.62 -23.82
N ALA A 451 -5.02 18.99 -23.53
CA ALA A 451 -6.13 18.96 -24.48
C ALA A 451 -5.94 19.90 -25.71
N ASN A 452 -5.07 20.92 -25.59
CA ASN A 452 -4.78 21.90 -26.65
C ASN A 452 -3.70 21.44 -27.64
N ILE A 453 -3.18 20.22 -27.51
CA ILE A 453 -2.23 19.67 -28.46
C ILE A 453 -2.91 19.51 -29.83
N GLU A 454 -2.29 20.05 -30.87
CA GLU A 454 -2.79 19.93 -32.22
C GLU A 454 -2.67 18.50 -32.74
N VAL A 455 -3.75 17.99 -33.33
CA VAL A 455 -3.81 16.67 -33.94
C VAL A 455 -4.26 16.80 -35.40
N ASP A 456 -3.74 15.94 -36.26
CA ASP A 456 -4.14 15.90 -37.68
C ASP A 456 -5.51 15.19 -37.85
N ALA A 457 -6.00 15.18 -39.08
CA ALA A 457 -7.28 14.52 -39.43
C ALA A 457 -7.28 13.01 -39.16
N ASN A 458 -6.13 12.39 -39.00
CA ASN A 458 -5.95 10.96 -38.66
C ASN A 458 -5.75 10.72 -37.15
N GLY A 459 -5.90 11.76 -36.34
CA GLY A 459 -5.69 11.67 -34.88
C GLY A 459 -4.21 11.64 -34.44
N ARG A 460 -3.25 11.93 -35.34
CA ARG A 460 -1.84 11.95 -35.00
C ARG A 460 -1.44 13.31 -34.44
N ILE A 461 -0.70 13.29 -33.34
CA ILE A 461 -0.16 14.48 -32.69
C ILE A 461 0.83 15.20 -33.64
N ILE A 462 0.61 16.50 -33.84
CA ILE A 462 1.46 17.37 -34.62
C ILE A 462 2.55 17.94 -33.74
N GLY A 463 3.78 17.93 -34.23
CA GLY A 463 4.95 18.35 -33.46
C GLY A 463 5.77 17.18 -32.91
N GLU A 464 7.06 17.42 -32.75
CA GLU A 464 7.99 16.43 -32.20
C GLU A 464 7.98 16.44 -30.67
N ARG A 465 7.77 17.64 -30.07
CA ARG A 465 7.63 17.82 -28.63
C ARG A 465 6.34 18.55 -28.30
N VAL A 466 5.68 18.11 -27.27
CA VAL A 466 4.38 18.62 -26.81
C VAL A 466 4.38 18.88 -25.32
N ASN A 467 3.51 19.80 -24.89
CA ASN A 467 3.29 20.06 -23.48
C ASN A 467 2.54 18.91 -22.85
N ALA A 468 3.13 18.33 -21.82
CA ALA A 468 2.54 17.22 -21.07
C ALA A 468 2.73 17.45 -19.56
N ARG A 469 2.12 16.60 -18.77
CA ARG A 469 2.35 16.53 -17.33
C ARG A 469 2.61 15.09 -16.89
N GLN A 470 3.38 14.94 -15.83
CA GLN A 470 3.64 13.66 -15.18
C GLN A 470 3.78 13.90 -13.68
N ALA A 471 3.08 13.12 -12.86
CA ALA A 471 3.13 13.23 -11.40
C ALA A 471 2.95 14.68 -10.88
N GLY A 472 2.04 15.45 -11.51
CA GLY A 472 1.75 16.84 -11.15
C GLY A 472 2.71 17.89 -11.69
N GLU A 473 3.82 17.52 -12.35
CA GLU A 473 4.77 18.44 -12.96
C GLU A 473 4.52 18.61 -14.46
N PHE A 474 4.68 19.84 -14.96
CA PHE A 474 4.59 20.12 -16.40
C PHE A 474 5.95 19.87 -17.06
N ILE A 475 5.92 19.06 -18.11
CA ILE A 475 7.10 18.64 -18.87
C ILE A 475 6.90 18.84 -20.36
N LEU A 476 8.02 18.87 -21.11
CA LEU A 476 8.01 18.76 -22.55
C LEU A 476 8.37 17.32 -22.92
N ALA A 477 7.39 16.56 -23.37
CA ALA A 477 7.55 15.17 -23.79
C ALA A 477 7.60 15.05 -25.32
N THR A 478 8.19 13.99 -25.83
CA THR A 478 8.05 13.65 -27.23
C THR A 478 6.67 13.07 -27.49
N ARG A 479 6.11 13.24 -28.68
CA ARG A 479 4.75 12.74 -29.01
C ARG A 479 4.59 11.24 -28.78
N ASP A 480 5.67 10.46 -28.95
CA ASP A 480 5.65 9.01 -28.84
C ASP A 480 5.71 8.54 -27.36
N GLU A 481 6.14 9.42 -26.45
CA GLU A 481 6.14 9.18 -24.99
C GLU A 481 4.76 9.47 -24.36
N VAL A 482 3.91 10.25 -25.02
CA VAL A 482 2.58 10.58 -24.51
C VAL A 482 1.69 9.35 -24.57
N GLN A 483 1.12 8.97 -23.42
CA GLN A 483 0.30 7.76 -23.28
C GLN A 483 -1.20 8.05 -23.17
N PHE A 484 -1.52 9.22 -22.67
CA PHE A 484 -2.89 9.73 -22.54
C PHE A 484 -2.94 11.22 -22.88
N MET A 485 -4.13 11.72 -23.13
CA MET A 485 -4.40 13.13 -23.38
C MET A 485 -5.66 13.56 -22.62
N ASP A 486 -5.67 14.79 -22.14
CA ASP A 486 -6.85 15.37 -21.51
C ASP A 486 -8.05 15.38 -22.47
N VAL A 487 -9.24 15.21 -21.91
CA VAL A 487 -10.51 15.25 -22.65
C VAL A 487 -10.91 16.67 -22.98
#